data_47b2b28c1a62bb4ea0e038e610fc0a81
#
_entry.id   47b2b28c1a62bb4ea0e038e610fc0a81
#
_cell.length_a   1.000
_cell.length_b   1.000
_cell.length_c   1.000
_cell.angle_alpha   90.00
_cell.angle_beta   90.00
_cell.angle_gamma   90.00
#
_symmetry.space_group_name_H-M   'P 1'
#
loop_
_entity.id
_entity.type
_entity.pdbx_description
1 polymer ?
#
loop_
_entity_poly.entity_id
_entity_poly.type
_entity_poly.pdbx_seq_one_letter_code
_entity_poly.pdbx_strand_id
1 'polypeptide(L)'
;MRSYFGALKRYEGIYGIAWLEREHPGDYRTILWLKENTTPTSLPVIVESDGDSYSPKDENRISAFSGIPTVIGWAVHEWLWRGTYDVVSPRREDVRRIYESDNLEEIRQILGKYGVRYIVVGRMERERFASLDEQKFATIGTTVFQSGETVLYEVAR
;
A
#
# COMPACT_ATOMS: atom_id res chain seq x y z
N MET A 1 14.31 32.35 9.57
CA MET A 1 12.95 31.76 9.78
C MET A 1 12.46 31.24 8.43
N ARG A 2 12.44 29.93 8.21
CA ARG A 2 11.85 29.36 6.98
C ARG A 2 10.33 29.55 7.07
N SER A 3 9.75 30.29 6.12
CA SER A 3 8.31 30.52 6.06
C SER A 3 7.60 29.18 5.98
N TYR A 4 6.66 28.92 6.88
CA TYR A 4 5.77 27.75 6.86
C TYR A 4 5.08 27.56 5.50
N PHE A 5 4.90 28.62 4.75
CA PHE A 5 4.32 28.67 3.40
C PHE A 5 5.36 28.72 2.28
N GLY A 6 6.65 28.60 2.56
CA GLY A 6 7.70 28.68 1.53
C GLY A 6 7.60 27.62 0.43
N ALA A 7 7.07 26.44 0.76
CA ALA A 7 6.80 25.38 -0.20
C ALA A 7 5.59 25.65 -1.10
N LEU A 8 4.62 26.45 -0.64
CA LEU A 8 3.39 26.77 -1.39
C LEU A 8 3.62 27.70 -2.59
N LYS A 9 4.76 28.41 -2.66
CA LYS A 9 5.09 29.25 -3.80
C LYS A 9 5.33 28.50 -5.12
N ARG A 10 5.45 27.16 -5.06
CA ARG A 10 5.61 26.30 -6.24
C ARG A 10 4.35 25.48 -6.53
N TYR A 11 3.25 25.78 -5.88
CA TYR A 11 2.02 25.02 -6.00
C TYR A 11 1.24 25.48 -7.24
N GLU A 12 1.21 24.66 -8.26
CA GLU A 12 0.42 24.88 -9.46
C GLU A 12 -1.00 24.34 -9.29
N GLY A 13 -1.78 24.92 -8.37
CA GLY A 13 -3.17 24.53 -8.12
C GLY A 13 -3.36 23.64 -6.88
N ILE A 14 -4.58 23.10 -6.71
CA ILE A 14 -5.02 22.28 -5.58
C ILE A 14 -4.92 20.77 -5.85
N TYR A 15 -4.08 20.35 -6.81
CA TYR A 15 -3.87 18.93 -7.13
C TYR A 15 -2.95 18.29 -6.10
N GLY A 16 -3.55 17.80 -5.01
CA GLY A 16 -2.84 17.33 -3.81
C GLY A 16 -1.93 16.11 -4.01
N ILE A 17 -2.01 15.41 -5.15
CA ILE A 17 -1.18 14.24 -5.48
C ILE A 17 0.01 14.58 -6.41
N ALA A 18 0.16 15.84 -6.83
CA ALA A 18 1.22 16.23 -7.77
C ALA A 18 2.66 15.97 -7.26
N TRP A 19 2.86 16.02 -5.95
CA TRP A 19 4.14 15.70 -5.34
C TRP A 19 4.50 14.22 -5.54
N LEU A 20 3.52 13.31 -5.49
CA LEU A 20 3.70 11.88 -5.65
C LEU A 20 4.15 11.53 -7.07
N GLU A 21 3.59 12.22 -8.08
CA GLU A 21 4.03 12.06 -9.47
C GLU A 21 5.53 12.34 -9.64
N ARG A 22 6.04 13.34 -8.92
CA ARG A 22 7.44 13.77 -9.00
C ARG A 22 8.38 12.90 -8.16
N GLU A 23 7.96 12.54 -6.94
CA GLU A 23 8.82 11.85 -5.97
C GLU A 23 8.68 10.33 -6.00
N HIS A 24 7.49 9.83 -6.39
CA HIS A 24 7.14 8.41 -6.48
C HIS A 24 6.34 8.10 -7.76
N PRO A 25 6.92 8.31 -8.94
CA PRO A 25 6.17 8.20 -10.20
C PRO A 25 5.58 6.81 -10.46
N GLY A 26 6.22 5.75 -9.97
CA GLY A 26 5.71 4.38 -10.06
C GLY A 26 4.41 4.21 -9.28
N ASP A 27 4.39 4.67 -8.05
CA ASP A 27 3.21 4.60 -7.18
C ASP A 27 2.08 5.49 -7.69
N TYR A 28 2.41 6.69 -8.15
CA TYR A 28 1.43 7.59 -8.77
C TYR A 28 0.70 6.90 -9.93
N ARG A 29 1.44 6.25 -10.84
CA ARG A 29 0.84 5.54 -11.96
C ARG A 29 0.06 4.30 -11.53
N THR A 30 0.51 3.60 -10.48
CA THR A 30 -0.23 2.48 -9.89
C THR A 30 -1.57 2.94 -9.33
N ILE A 31 -1.61 4.09 -8.66
CA ILE A 31 -2.85 4.71 -8.15
C ILE A 31 -3.81 5.03 -9.30
N LEU A 32 -3.30 5.63 -10.38
CA LEU A 32 -4.13 5.93 -11.56
C LEU A 32 -4.68 4.66 -12.19
N TRP A 33 -3.83 3.65 -12.38
CA TRP A 33 -4.24 2.36 -12.93
C TRP A 33 -5.33 1.71 -12.07
N LEU A 34 -5.18 1.70 -10.76
CA LEU A 34 -6.19 1.17 -9.83
C LEU A 34 -7.52 1.92 -9.96
N LYS A 35 -7.50 3.25 -10.04
CA LYS A 35 -8.72 4.06 -10.24
C LYS A 35 -9.43 3.78 -11.56
N GLU A 36 -8.68 3.49 -12.62
CA GLU A 36 -9.22 3.18 -13.94
C GLU A 36 -9.75 1.74 -14.03
N ASN A 37 -9.17 0.80 -13.27
CA ASN A 37 -9.47 -0.63 -13.34
C ASN A 37 -10.35 -1.15 -12.19
N THR A 38 -10.86 -0.25 -11.34
CA THR A 38 -11.78 -0.59 -10.25
C THR A 38 -13.03 0.28 -10.30
N THR A 39 -14.11 -0.20 -9.71
CA THR A 39 -15.37 0.56 -9.64
C THR A 39 -15.73 0.86 -8.20
N PRO A 40 -16.42 2.00 -7.91
CA PRO A 40 -16.83 2.34 -6.54
C PRO A 40 -17.71 1.28 -5.87
N THR A 41 -18.41 0.48 -6.67
CA THR A 41 -19.32 -0.59 -6.19
C THR A 41 -18.63 -1.93 -5.94
N SER A 42 -17.39 -2.09 -6.38
CA SER A 42 -16.61 -3.33 -6.25
C SER A 42 -15.14 -3.00 -6.03
N LEU A 43 -14.86 -2.38 -4.87
CA LEU A 43 -13.49 -2.07 -4.49
C LEU A 43 -12.76 -3.35 -4.03
N PRO A 44 -11.63 -3.68 -4.66
CA PRO A 44 -10.78 -4.75 -4.17
C PRO A 44 -10.11 -4.36 -2.86
N VAL A 45 -9.63 -5.33 -2.10
CA VAL A 45 -8.68 -5.09 -1.02
C VAL A 45 -7.26 -5.19 -1.56
N ILE A 46 -6.41 -4.24 -1.21
CA ILE A 46 -4.98 -4.31 -1.50
C ILE A 46 -4.18 -4.62 -0.24
N VAL A 47 -2.95 -5.09 -0.40
CA VAL A 47 -1.95 -5.07 0.66
C VAL A 47 -0.76 -4.23 0.21
N GLU A 48 -0.32 -3.36 1.10
CA GLU A 48 0.83 -2.46 0.95
C GLU A 48 1.54 -2.31 2.30
N SER A 49 2.69 -1.68 2.34
CA SER A 49 3.38 -1.39 3.60
C SER A 49 2.54 -0.49 4.48
N ASP A 50 2.40 -0.88 5.75
CA ASP A 50 1.69 -0.10 6.76
C ASP A 50 2.59 0.96 7.42
N GLY A 51 1.98 2.01 7.95
CA GLY A 51 2.63 3.04 8.74
C GLY A 51 2.12 3.13 10.16
N ASP A 52 2.81 3.87 11.02
CA ASP A 52 2.35 4.10 12.38
C ASP A 52 1.34 5.25 12.46
N SER A 53 1.65 6.37 11.84
CA SER A 53 0.79 7.56 11.81
C SER A 53 1.14 8.39 10.58
N TYR A 54 0.55 9.58 10.46
CA TYR A 54 0.98 10.53 9.43
C TYR A 54 2.49 10.62 9.38
N SER A 55 3.05 9.92 8.43
CA SER A 55 4.48 9.90 8.22
C SER A 55 4.80 10.72 6.98
N PRO A 56 5.84 11.57 7.04
CA PRO A 56 6.39 12.14 5.83
C PRO A 56 7.04 11.09 4.91
N LYS A 57 7.02 9.82 5.32
CA LYS A 57 7.54 8.68 4.55
C LYS A 57 6.50 8.02 3.64
N ASP A 58 5.27 8.55 3.61
CA ASP A 58 4.25 8.19 2.62
C ASP A 58 3.73 6.75 2.67
N GLU A 59 3.82 6.11 3.83
CA GLU A 59 3.24 4.79 4.08
C GLU A 59 1.72 4.81 3.84
N ASN A 60 1.15 3.70 3.36
CA ASN A 60 -0.25 3.59 2.96
C ASN A 60 -0.69 4.55 1.84
N ARG A 61 0.22 5.02 1.01
CA ARG A 61 -0.08 6.02 -0.02
C ARG A 61 -0.94 5.47 -1.15
N ILE A 62 -0.80 4.18 -1.48
CA ILE A 62 -1.61 3.59 -2.56
C ILE A 62 -3.07 3.57 -2.16
N SER A 63 -3.43 3.06 -0.98
CA SER A 63 -4.81 3.08 -0.47
C SER A 63 -5.32 4.49 -0.23
N ALA A 64 -4.53 5.35 0.41
CA ALA A 64 -4.92 6.71 0.75
C ALA A 64 -5.27 7.56 -0.47
N PHE A 65 -4.51 7.44 -1.57
CA PHE A 65 -4.74 8.25 -2.77
C PHE A 65 -5.60 7.56 -3.84
N SER A 66 -5.72 6.24 -3.81
CA SER A 66 -6.66 5.53 -4.70
C SER A 66 -8.07 5.47 -4.15
N GLY A 67 -8.25 5.50 -2.82
CA GLY A 67 -9.50 5.24 -2.14
C GLY A 67 -9.84 3.74 -2.02
N ILE A 68 -8.88 2.86 -2.31
CA ILE A 68 -9.06 1.40 -2.26
C ILE A 68 -8.74 0.90 -0.85
N PRO A 69 -9.58 0.03 -0.26
CA PRO A 69 -9.31 -0.55 1.05
C PRO A 69 -8.01 -1.32 1.10
N THR A 70 -7.28 -1.20 2.21
CA THR A 70 -6.09 -2.00 2.50
C THR A 70 -6.29 -2.88 3.74
N VAL A 71 -5.44 -3.89 3.94
CA VAL A 71 -5.49 -4.80 5.09
C VAL A 71 -5.37 -4.04 6.40
N ILE A 72 -4.48 -3.05 6.44
CA ILE A 72 -4.31 -2.12 7.56
C ILE A 72 -3.85 -0.77 7.05
N GLY A 73 -4.42 0.30 7.60
CA GLY A 73 -3.98 1.67 7.37
C GLY A 73 -2.89 2.10 8.36
N TRP A 74 -2.93 3.36 8.78
CA TRP A 74 -2.02 3.87 9.81
C TRP A 74 -2.38 3.29 11.18
N ALA A 75 -1.51 2.48 11.73
CA ALA A 75 -1.76 1.67 12.92
C ALA A 75 -2.18 2.51 14.14
N VAL A 76 -1.53 3.67 14.36
CA VAL A 76 -1.87 4.57 15.48
C VAL A 76 -3.26 5.19 15.30
N HIS A 77 -3.63 5.57 14.06
CA HIS A 77 -4.97 6.08 13.77
C HIS A 77 -6.04 5.02 13.97
N GLU A 78 -5.81 3.80 13.45
CA GLU A 78 -6.76 2.71 13.66
C GLU A 78 -6.92 2.37 15.14
N TRP A 79 -5.83 2.35 15.90
CA TRP A 79 -5.87 2.15 17.35
C TRP A 79 -6.69 3.22 18.06
N LEU A 80 -6.41 4.50 17.77
CA LEU A 80 -7.14 5.62 18.40
C LEU A 80 -8.66 5.56 18.11
N TRP A 81 -9.02 5.19 16.89
CA TRP A 81 -10.43 5.13 16.49
C TRP A 81 -11.15 3.88 17.01
N ARG A 82 -10.45 2.77 17.16
CA ARG A 82 -11.01 1.50 17.66
C ARG A 82 -10.95 1.39 19.18
N GLY A 83 -10.13 2.21 19.85
CA GLY A 83 -9.92 2.17 21.30
C GLY A 83 -9.12 0.96 21.81
N THR A 84 -8.68 0.05 20.92
CA THR A 84 -7.90 -1.14 21.25
C THR A 84 -6.88 -1.47 20.15
N TYR A 85 -5.77 -2.08 20.57
CA TYR A 85 -4.73 -2.58 19.67
C TYR A 85 -4.97 -4.03 19.20
N ASP A 86 -5.99 -4.70 19.76
CA ASP A 86 -6.26 -6.12 19.53
C ASP A 86 -6.59 -6.45 18.06
N VAL A 87 -7.14 -5.49 17.31
CA VAL A 87 -7.41 -5.61 15.87
C VAL A 87 -6.22 -5.19 15.04
N VAL A 88 -5.49 -4.18 15.50
CA VAL A 88 -4.38 -3.56 14.75
C VAL A 88 -3.16 -4.47 14.73
N SER A 89 -2.74 -4.99 15.90
CA SER A 89 -1.53 -5.79 16.03
C SER A 89 -1.56 -7.07 15.16
N PRO A 90 -2.64 -7.89 15.17
CA PRO A 90 -2.70 -9.07 14.29
C PRO A 90 -2.65 -8.73 12.80
N ARG A 91 -3.26 -7.62 12.38
CA ARG A 91 -3.24 -7.20 10.96
C ARG A 91 -1.85 -6.76 10.51
N ARG A 92 -1.12 -6.04 11.36
CA ARG A 92 0.28 -5.67 11.09
C ARG A 92 1.16 -6.91 10.93
N GLU A 93 0.98 -7.88 11.84
CA GLU A 93 1.73 -9.14 11.78
C GLU A 93 1.37 -9.94 10.53
N ASP A 94 0.10 -9.99 10.14
CA ASP A 94 -0.33 -10.64 8.91
C ASP A 94 0.27 -9.96 7.66
N VAL A 95 0.30 -8.62 7.61
CA VAL A 95 0.98 -7.90 6.52
C VAL A 95 2.47 -8.23 6.48
N ARG A 96 3.15 -8.23 7.65
CA ARG A 96 4.55 -8.62 7.72
C ARG A 96 4.78 -10.04 7.17
N ARG A 97 3.93 -11.00 7.54
CA ARG A 97 4.02 -12.39 7.05
C ARG A 97 3.81 -12.49 5.55
N ILE A 98 2.87 -11.74 4.96
CA ILE A 98 2.70 -11.72 3.50
C ILE A 98 4.02 -11.35 2.83
N TYR A 99 4.74 -10.35 3.33
CA TYR A 99 5.96 -9.87 2.70
C TYR A 99 7.22 -10.67 3.06
N GLU A 100 7.33 -11.21 4.28
CA GLU A 100 8.57 -11.81 4.79
C GLU A 100 8.54 -13.34 4.90
N SER A 101 7.36 -13.99 4.95
CA SER A 101 7.29 -15.46 5.03
C SER A 101 7.62 -16.11 3.70
N ASP A 102 8.32 -17.26 3.74
CA ASP A 102 8.57 -18.12 2.59
C ASP A 102 7.48 -19.21 2.43
N ASN A 103 6.55 -19.30 3.39
CA ASN A 103 5.48 -20.27 3.37
C ASN A 103 4.31 -19.78 2.50
N LEU A 104 4.27 -20.23 1.25
CA LEU A 104 3.24 -19.82 0.28
C LEU A 104 1.82 -20.18 0.71
N GLU A 105 1.63 -21.26 1.45
CA GLU A 105 0.30 -21.67 1.94
C GLU A 105 -0.19 -20.71 3.03
N GLU A 106 0.68 -20.34 3.97
CA GLU A 106 0.38 -19.33 4.98
C GLU A 106 0.00 -17.99 4.32
N ILE A 107 0.78 -17.56 3.31
CA ILE A 107 0.50 -16.33 2.58
C ILE A 107 -0.88 -16.39 1.91
N ARG A 108 -1.22 -17.49 1.21
CA ARG A 108 -2.54 -17.66 0.58
C ARG A 108 -3.68 -17.61 1.60
N GLN A 109 -3.52 -18.23 2.76
CA GLN A 109 -4.51 -18.20 3.84
C GLN A 109 -4.72 -16.77 4.34
N ILE A 110 -3.65 -16.01 4.55
CA ILE A 110 -3.76 -14.62 5.00
C ILE A 110 -4.41 -13.74 3.91
N LEU A 111 -4.00 -13.87 2.65
CA LEU A 111 -4.61 -13.15 1.55
C LEU A 111 -6.10 -13.47 1.42
N GLY A 112 -6.48 -14.74 1.56
CA GLY A 112 -7.87 -15.18 1.57
C GLY A 112 -8.68 -14.65 2.75
N LYS A 113 -8.08 -14.62 3.96
CA LYS A 113 -8.69 -14.07 5.19
C LYS A 113 -9.18 -12.64 5.01
N TYR A 114 -8.43 -11.82 4.28
CA TYR A 114 -8.75 -10.41 4.04
C TYR A 114 -9.38 -10.14 2.67
N GLY A 115 -9.53 -11.15 1.83
CA GLY A 115 -10.03 -10.99 0.46
C GLY A 115 -9.11 -10.11 -0.39
N VAL A 116 -7.80 -10.20 -0.14
CA VAL A 116 -6.80 -9.40 -0.87
C VAL A 116 -6.83 -9.79 -2.34
N ARG A 117 -7.00 -8.79 -3.19
CA ARG A 117 -6.94 -8.96 -4.66
C ARG A 117 -5.60 -8.53 -5.23
N TYR A 118 -5.00 -7.48 -4.70
CA TYR A 118 -3.74 -6.98 -5.21
C TYR A 118 -2.67 -6.84 -4.13
N ILE A 119 -1.45 -7.24 -4.47
CA ILE A 119 -0.25 -7.06 -3.66
C ILE A 119 0.58 -5.97 -4.33
N VAL A 120 0.89 -4.92 -3.59
CA VAL A 120 1.77 -3.83 -4.02
C VAL A 120 3.20 -4.17 -3.61
N VAL A 121 4.15 -4.03 -4.52
CA VAL A 121 5.58 -4.10 -4.20
C VAL A 121 6.27 -2.91 -4.85
N GLY A 122 6.61 -1.94 -4.05
CA GLY A 122 7.33 -0.74 -4.43
C GLY A 122 8.56 -0.50 -3.54
N ARG A 123 9.07 0.70 -3.58
CA ARG A 123 10.22 1.10 -2.76
C ARG A 123 9.93 0.92 -1.26
N MET A 124 8.75 1.31 -0.81
CA MET A 124 8.41 1.26 0.63
C MET A 124 8.36 -0.17 1.16
N GLU A 125 7.83 -1.11 0.38
CA GLU A 125 7.79 -2.51 0.75
C GLU A 125 9.20 -3.09 0.86
N ARG A 126 10.08 -2.76 -0.10
CA ARG A 126 11.50 -3.20 -0.10
C ARG A 126 12.31 -2.60 1.04
N GLU A 127 12.06 -1.34 1.39
CA GLU A 127 12.74 -0.68 2.52
C GLU A 127 12.24 -1.20 3.88
N ARG A 128 10.97 -1.57 3.97
CA ARG A 128 10.35 -1.99 5.22
C ARG A 128 10.57 -3.46 5.55
N PHE A 129 10.49 -4.33 4.56
CA PHE A 129 10.51 -5.78 4.74
C PHE A 129 11.85 -6.35 4.27
N ALA A 130 12.78 -6.51 5.23
CA ALA A 130 14.18 -6.88 4.93
C ALA A 130 14.33 -8.27 4.28
N SER A 131 13.39 -9.18 4.54
CA SER A 131 13.38 -10.55 4.00
C SER A 131 12.42 -10.71 2.81
N LEU A 132 12.05 -9.61 2.15
CA LEU A 132 11.15 -9.66 1.01
C LEU A 132 11.79 -10.39 -0.17
N ASP A 133 11.20 -11.55 -0.53
CA ASP A 133 11.41 -12.21 -1.82
C ASP A 133 10.21 -11.96 -2.73
N GLU A 134 10.39 -11.17 -3.77
CA GLU A 134 9.32 -10.82 -4.71
C GLU A 134 8.94 -11.98 -5.65
N GLN A 135 9.84 -12.95 -5.87
CA GLN A 135 9.60 -14.08 -6.79
C GLN A 135 8.43 -14.95 -6.32
N LYS A 136 8.19 -15.00 -5.01
CA LYS A 136 7.04 -15.72 -4.44
C LYS A 136 5.71 -15.18 -4.93
N PHE A 137 5.58 -13.88 -5.18
CA PHE A 137 4.33 -13.29 -5.64
C PHE A 137 3.98 -13.68 -7.07
N ALA A 138 4.97 -13.94 -7.92
CA ALA A 138 4.75 -14.50 -9.24
C ALA A 138 4.23 -15.96 -9.19
N THR A 139 4.43 -16.65 -8.07
CA THR A 139 3.92 -18.03 -7.86
C THR A 139 2.46 -18.04 -7.37
N ILE A 140 2.03 -17.00 -6.66
CA ILE A 140 0.68 -16.91 -6.08
C ILE A 140 -0.26 -15.97 -6.82
N GLY A 141 0.25 -15.30 -7.84
CA GLY A 141 -0.50 -14.33 -8.63
C GLY A 141 0.16 -14.02 -9.96
N THR A 142 -0.33 -13.02 -10.63
CA THR A 142 0.21 -12.51 -11.90
C THR A 142 0.49 -11.02 -11.81
N THR A 143 1.56 -10.56 -12.45
CA THR A 143 1.81 -9.12 -12.61
C THR A 143 0.75 -8.54 -13.54
N VAL A 144 -0.06 -7.60 -13.03
CA VAL A 144 -1.09 -6.91 -13.81
C VAL A 144 -0.72 -5.48 -14.17
N PHE A 145 0.20 -4.89 -13.43
CA PHE A 145 0.73 -3.57 -13.72
C PHE A 145 2.15 -3.41 -13.17
N GLN A 146 2.97 -2.66 -13.90
CA GLN A 146 4.31 -2.27 -13.46
C GLN A 146 4.66 -0.89 -13.97
N SER A 147 5.20 -0.06 -13.11
CA SER A 147 5.72 1.25 -13.46
C SER A 147 6.94 1.60 -12.62
N GLY A 148 8.09 1.80 -13.28
CA GLY A 148 9.35 1.97 -12.59
C GLY A 148 9.66 0.78 -11.68
N GLU A 149 9.88 1.04 -10.42
CA GLU A 149 10.15 0.02 -9.39
C GLU A 149 8.88 -0.50 -8.69
N THR A 150 7.69 0.01 -9.03
CA THR A 150 6.43 -0.42 -8.42
C THR A 150 5.75 -1.47 -9.28
N VAL A 151 5.45 -2.61 -8.68
CA VAL A 151 4.79 -3.77 -9.29
C VAL A 151 3.49 -4.04 -8.55
N LEU A 152 2.44 -4.35 -9.30
CA LEU A 152 1.14 -4.77 -8.78
C LEU A 152 0.87 -6.20 -9.22
N TYR A 153 0.74 -7.11 -8.25
CA TYR A 153 0.39 -8.50 -8.49
C TYR A 153 -1.09 -8.72 -8.19
N GLU A 154 -1.82 -9.34 -9.10
CA GLU A 154 -3.17 -9.84 -8.84
C GLU A 154 -3.11 -11.26 -8.32
N VAL A 155 -3.70 -11.48 -7.15
CA VAL A 155 -3.74 -12.79 -6.49
C VAL A 155 -4.60 -13.76 -7.29
N ALA A 156 -4.08 -14.96 -7.55
CA ALA A 156 -4.84 -16.04 -8.18
C ALA A 156 -6.01 -16.47 -7.28
N ARG A 157 -7.20 -16.62 -7.86
CA ARG A 157 -8.41 -17.07 -7.15
C ARG A 157 -8.54 -18.58 -7.18
#